data_ae8cd3d9168947b56f1ad5f9141837b7
#
_entry.id   ae8cd3d9168947b56f1ad5f9141837b7
#
_cell.length_a   1.000
_cell.length_b   1.000
_cell.length_c   1.000
_cell.angle_alpha   90.00
_cell.angle_beta   90.00
_cell.angle_gamma   90.00
#
_symmetry.space_group_name_H-M   'P 1'
#
loop_
_entity.id
_entity.type
_entity.pdbx_description
1 polymer ?
#
loop_
_entity_poly.entity_id
_entity_poly.type
_entity_poly.pdbx_seq_one_letter_code
_entity_poly.pdbx_strand_id
1 'polypeptide(L)'
;MRSKKINEKYLSFTKYMNYKQFDDNGVFGLMASKGEAFAEYVILDVRMPPTADFEKDVEWICKCFGFLESRDKEKTAARVFRALLEAMKMGKGLSSDELAKKIGLTRGTMVHHLNKLIQSGLAVHREGRYELRGTSLQRTVQEVKRDISRIFENIEHVARSIDETLGLTYR
;
A
#
# COMPACT_ATOMS: atom_id res chain seq x y z
N MET A 1 -17.38 1.87 -38.75
CA MET A 1 -15.91 1.71 -38.73
C MET A 1 -15.26 2.92 -38.07
N ARG A 2 -15.22 2.97 -36.76
CA ARG A 2 -14.42 3.96 -35.98
C ARG A 2 -14.32 3.45 -34.53
N SER A 3 -13.53 2.40 -34.31
CA SER A 3 -13.30 1.89 -32.98
C SER A 3 -11.91 1.23 -32.85
N LYS A 4 -10.85 1.99 -33.14
CA LYS A 4 -9.47 1.45 -33.00
C LYS A 4 -8.39 2.47 -32.59
N LYS A 5 -8.74 3.70 -32.21
CA LYS A 5 -7.73 4.73 -31.87
C LYS A 5 -7.62 5.10 -30.37
N ILE A 6 -8.43 4.51 -29.50
CA ILE A 6 -8.40 4.84 -28.07
C ILE A 6 -7.36 4.02 -27.31
N ASN A 7 -6.88 2.90 -27.89
CA ASN A 7 -6.14 1.89 -27.13
C ASN A 7 -4.61 2.07 -27.07
N GLU A 8 -4.02 2.95 -27.86
CA GLU A 8 -2.55 3.09 -27.89
C GLU A 8 -1.99 4.13 -26.91
N LYS A 9 -2.79 5.07 -26.45
CA LYS A 9 -2.35 6.12 -25.52
C LYS A 9 -2.31 5.64 -24.06
N TYR A 10 -3.03 4.57 -23.74
CA TYR A 10 -3.06 3.96 -22.39
C TYR A 10 -2.02 2.85 -22.20
N LEU A 11 -1.44 2.33 -23.30
CA LEU A 11 -0.44 1.24 -23.26
C LEU A 11 0.97 1.68 -22.81
N SER A 12 1.26 2.97 -22.76
CA SER A 12 2.58 3.45 -22.32
C SER A 12 2.73 3.53 -20.79
N PHE A 13 1.65 3.40 -20.04
CA PHE A 13 1.65 3.56 -18.57
C PHE A 13 1.99 2.28 -17.80
N THR A 14 1.89 1.12 -18.44
CA THR A 14 2.16 -0.19 -17.82
C THR A 14 3.65 -0.52 -17.67
N LYS A 15 4.56 0.35 -18.13
CA LYS A 15 6.00 0.03 -18.23
C LYS A 15 6.81 0.31 -16.96
N TYR A 16 6.20 0.85 -15.90
CA TYR A 16 6.93 1.27 -14.69
C TYR A 16 6.59 0.52 -13.39
N MET A 17 5.70 -0.45 -13.43
CA MET A 17 5.46 -1.31 -12.27
C MET A 17 5.80 -2.77 -12.58
N ASN A 18 7.10 -3.08 -12.61
CA ASN A 18 7.59 -4.44 -12.48
C ASN A 18 7.39 -4.92 -11.04
N TYR A 19 6.19 -5.38 -10.69
CA TYR A 19 6.00 -6.27 -9.57
C TYR A 19 6.16 -7.70 -10.08
N LYS A 20 7.39 -8.21 -9.96
CA LYS A 20 7.68 -9.62 -10.20
C LYS A 20 7.01 -10.48 -9.14
N GLN A 21 6.11 -11.34 -9.64
CA GLN A 21 5.94 -12.76 -9.41
C GLN A 21 6.27 -13.34 -8.02
N PHE A 22 5.30 -14.15 -7.57
CA PHE A 22 5.39 -15.17 -6.54
C PHE A 22 6.74 -15.88 -6.50
N ASP A 23 7.23 -16.10 -5.29
CA ASP A 23 8.18 -17.14 -5.02
C ASP A 23 7.42 -18.46 -4.75
N ASP A 24 8.14 -19.57 -4.85
CA ASP A 24 7.63 -20.95 -4.72
C ASP A 24 7.02 -21.27 -3.33
N ASN A 25 6.80 -20.27 -2.49
CA ASN A 25 6.28 -20.37 -1.12
C ASN A 25 4.87 -19.80 -0.92
N GLY A 26 4.14 -19.47 -2.00
CA GLY A 26 2.72 -19.13 -1.93
C GLY A 26 2.44 -17.73 -1.35
N VAL A 27 3.39 -16.83 -1.40
CA VAL A 27 3.16 -15.41 -1.08
C VAL A 27 2.37 -14.79 -2.22
N PHE A 28 1.17 -14.32 -1.90
CA PHE A 28 0.25 -13.69 -2.84
C PHE A 28 0.86 -12.41 -3.40
N GLY A 29 1.56 -12.52 -4.54
CA GLY A 29 1.73 -11.41 -5.45
C GLY A 29 0.44 -11.26 -6.22
N LEU A 30 -0.12 -10.08 -6.30
CA LEU A 30 -1.29 -9.81 -7.11
C LEU A 30 -1.04 -10.36 -8.52
N MET A 31 -1.78 -11.41 -8.94
CA MET A 31 -1.87 -11.75 -10.35
C MET A 31 -2.55 -10.59 -11.04
N ALA A 32 -1.78 -9.70 -11.61
CA ALA A 32 -2.28 -8.87 -12.69
C ALA A 32 -2.63 -9.83 -13.83
N SER A 33 -3.91 -10.11 -14.04
CA SER A 33 -4.38 -10.51 -15.35
C SER A 33 -3.84 -9.48 -16.33
N LYS A 34 -3.27 -9.93 -17.46
CA LYS A 34 -2.68 -9.06 -18.50
C LYS A 34 -3.51 -7.78 -18.69
N GLY A 35 -3.11 -6.68 -18.07
CA GLY A 35 -3.70 -5.36 -18.31
C GLY A 35 -4.10 -4.52 -17.12
N GLU A 36 -4.18 -5.04 -15.90
CA GLU A 36 -4.67 -4.27 -14.76
C GLU A 36 -3.73 -4.41 -13.55
N ALA A 37 -2.97 -3.35 -13.26
CA ALA A 37 -2.21 -3.24 -12.02
C ALA A 37 -3.10 -2.58 -10.97
N PHE A 38 -3.49 -3.33 -9.94
CA PHE A 38 -4.29 -2.80 -8.84
C PHE A 38 -3.41 -2.54 -7.63
N ALA A 39 -3.19 -1.26 -7.31
CA ALA A 39 -2.84 -0.87 -5.95
C ALA A 39 -4.16 -0.43 -5.28
N GLU A 40 -4.48 -1.01 -4.15
CA GLU A 40 -5.65 -0.62 -3.37
C GLU A 40 -5.20 0.27 -2.21
N TYR A 41 -5.55 1.55 -2.26
CA TYR A 41 -5.27 2.48 -1.17
C TYR A 41 -6.55 2.74 -0.38
N VAL A 42 -6.53 2.36 0.88
CA VAL A 42 -7.59 2.69 1.85
C VAL A 42 -7.05 3.82 2.74
N ILE A 43 -7.66 4.99 2.68
CA ILE A 43 -7.32 6.11 3.55
C ILE A 43 -8.57 6.53 4.32
N LEU A 44 -8.49 6.48 5.63
CA LEU A 44 -9.58 6.84 6.53
C LEU A 44 -9.25 8.14 7.26
N ASP A 45 -10.24 9.05 7.31
CA ASP A 45 -10.15 10.24 8.16
C ASP A 45 -10.43 9.84 9.62
N VAL A 46 -9.37 9.80 10.41
CA VAL A 46 -9.42 9.41 11.82
C VAL A 46 -8.95 10.58 12.67
N ARG A 47 -9.74 10.95 13.68
CA ARG A 47 -9.37 12.02 14.61
C ARG A 47 -7.97 11.76 15.21
N MET A 48 -7.11 12.77 15.12
CA MET A 48 -5.75 12.70 15.68
C MET A 48 -5.77 12.46 17.19
N PRO A 49 -4.81 11.68 17.72
CA PRO A 49 -4.67 11.51 19.15
C PRO A 49 -4.35 12.85 19.82
N PRO A 50 -4.92 13.12 21.01
CA PRO A 50 -4.78 14.44 21.66
C PRO A 50 -3.39 14.70 22.26
N THR A 51 -2.60 13.65 22.44
CA THR A 51 -1.25 13.71 23.03
C THR A 51 -0.31 12.86 22.21
N ALA A 52 0.92 13.33 22.02
CA ALA A 52 1.98 12.56 21.39
C ALA A 52 2.33 11.34 22.26
N ASP A 53 2.10 10.15 21.72
CA ASP A 53 2.40 8.87 22.34
C ASP A 53 2.74 7.89 21.24
N PHE A 54 3.93 7.33 21.26
CA PHE A 54 4.45 6.50 20.18
C PHE A 54 3.51 5.34 19.82
N GLU A 55 2.97 4.63 20.82
CA GLU A 55 2.10 3.48 20.59
C GLU A 55 0.75 3.93 19.98
N LYS A 56 0.18 5.03 20.50
CA LYS A 56 -1.07 5.60 19.97
C LYS A 56 -0.89 6.17 18.58
N ASP A 57 0.26 6.77 18.30
CA ASP A 57 0.58 7.31 16.96
C ASP A 57 0.73 6.20 15.93
N VAL A 58 1.40 5.08 16.29
CA VAL A 58 1.49 3.88 15.45
C VAL A 58 0.10 3.29 15.18
N GLU A 59 -0.73 3.15 16.22
CA GLU A 59 -2.10 2.66 16.08
C GLU A 59 -2.95 3.60 15.21
N TRP A 60 -2.79 4.90 15.39
CA TRP A 60 -3.52 5.90 14.61
C TRP A 60 -3.18 5.81 13.13
N ILE A 61 -1.88 5.70 12.79
CA ILE A 61 -1.45 5.47 11.41
C ILE A 61 -2.06 4.18 10.85
N CYS A 62 -2.03 3.09 11.62
CA CYS A 62 -2.64 1.83 11.20
C CYS A 62 -4.16 1.96 10.94
N LYS A 63 -4.86 2.78 11.73
CA LYS A 63 -6.28 3.09 11.51
C LYS A 63 -6.48 3.90 10.23
N CYS A 64 -5.67 4.95 10.03
CA CYS A 64 -5.75 5.78 8.82
C CYS A 64 -5.55 4.98 7.53
N PHE A 65 -4.71 3.97 7.54
CA PHE A 65 -4.47 3.06 6.41
C PHE A 65 -5.36 1.80 6.41
N GLY A 66 -6.37 1.75 7.26
CA GLY A 66 -7.34 0.64 7.27
C GLY A 66 -6.81 -0.70 7.76
N PHE A 67 -5.65 -0.75 8.43
CA PHE A 67 -5.09 -2.03 8.91
C PHE A 67 -5.68 -2.50 10.22
N LEU A 68 -6.08 -1.56 11.08
CA LEU A 68 -6.61 -1.88 12.38
C LEU A 68 -8.12 -2.12 12.27
N GLU A 69 -8.48 -3.37 12.13
CA GLU A 69 -9.87 -3.81 12.13
C GLU A 69 -10.41 -3.84 13.56
N SER A 70 -11.70 -3.59 13.72
CA SER A 70 -12.40 -3.69 15.03
C SER A 70 -12.32 -5.09 15.65
N ARG A 71 -12.05 -6.12 14.84
CA ARG A 71 -11.87 -7.51 15.26
C ARG A 71 -10.47 -7.81 15.79
N ASP A 72 -9.48 -6.98 15.47
CA ASP A 72 -8.08 -7.15 15.92
C ASP A 72 -7.92 -6.61 17.34
N LYS A 73 -8.47 -7.35 18.32
CA LYS A 73 -8.41 -6.99 19.74
C LYS A 73 -6.98 -6.90 20.28
N GLU A 74 -6.06 -7.67 19.72
CA GLU A 74 -4.64 -7.71 20.13
C GLU A 74 -3.79 -6.68 19.39
N LYS A 75 -4.42 -5.87 18.52
CA LYS A 75 -3.73 -4.86 17.69
C LYS A 75 -2.54 -5.45 16.92
N THR A 76 -2.72 -6.65 16.42
CA THR A 76 -1.67 -7.43 15.75
C THR A 76 -1.07 -6.67 14.58
N ALA A 77 -1.90 -6.01 13.77
CA ALA A 77 -1.43 -5.19 12.66
C ALA A 77 -0.48 -4.06 13.12
N ALA A 78 -0.80 -3.38 14.22
CA ALA A 78 0.05 -2.33 14.78
C ALA A 78 1.37 -2.91 15.33
N ARG A 79 1.33 -4.10 15.96
CA ARG A 79 2.54 -4.80 16.46
C ARG A 79 3.45 -5.19 15.29
N VAL A 80 2.90 -5.68 14.18
CA VAL A 80 3.66 -6.02 12.97
C VAL A 80 4.28 -4.76 12.36
N PHE A 81 3.51 -3.70 12.21
CA PHE A 81 3.99 -2.43 11.66
C PHE A 81 5.10 -1.83 12.53
N ARG A 82 4.92 -1.82 13.86
CA ARG A 82 5.96 -1.40 14.80
C ARG A 82 7.25 -2.20 14.64
N ALA A 83 7.17 -3.52 14.49
CA ALA A 83 8.37 -4.34 14.29
C ALA A 83 9.14 -3.98 13.02
N LEU A 84 8.43 -3.59 11.94
CA LEU A 84 9.07 -3.07 10.73
C LEU A 84 9.71 -1.69 10.94
N LEU A 85 9.08 -0.80 11.73
CA LEU A 85 9.68 0.49 12.11
C LEU A 85 10.98 0.30 12.91
N GLU A 86 10.99 -0.64 13.86
CA GLU A 86 12.19 -0.96 14.62
C GLU A 86 13.30 -1.58 13.74
N ALA A 87 12.93 -2.44 12.78
CA ALA A 87 13.87 -3.04 11.84
C ALA A 87 14.49 -1.97 10.92
N MET A 88 13.69 -1.02 10.46
CA MET A 88 14.16 0.12 9.68
C MET A 88 15.20 0.94 10.45
N LYS A 89 14.99 1.19 11.75
CA LYS A 89 15.97 1.87 12.61
C LYS A 89 17.32 1.14 12.65
N MET A 90 17.31 -0.19 12.50
CA MET A 90 18.52 -1.03 12.44
C MET A 90 19.11 -1.12 11.01
N GLY A 91 18.49 -0.48 10.02
CA GLY A 91 18.96 -0.48 8.63
C GLY A 91 18.82 -1.82 7.92
N LYS A 92 17.92 -2.71 8.35
CA LYS A 92 17.72 -4.01 7.71
C LYS A 92 16.24 -4.43 7.73
N GLY A 93 15.82 -5.11 6.65
CA GLY A 93 14.52 -5.78 6.61
C GLY A 93 14.51 -7.06 7.46
N LEU A 94 13.33 -7.59 7.73
CA LEU A 94 13.12 -8.84 8.47
C LEU A 94 12.36 -9.85 7.59
N SER A 95 12.69 -11.14 7.73
CA SER A 95 11.92 -12.22 7.11
C SER A 95 10.60 -12.42 7.86
N SER A 96 9.64 -13.10 7.21
CA SER A 96 8.38 -13.47 7.87
C SER A 96 8.58 -14.34 9.11
N ASP A 97 9.59 -15.20 9.12
CA ASP A 97 9.90 -16.09 10.24
C ASP A 97 10.52 -15.30 11.41
N GLU A 98 11.44 -14.36 11.13
CA GLU A 98 12.01 -13.48 12.15
C GLU A 98 10.91 -12.62 12.80
N LEU A 99 9.99 -12.07 11.99
CA LEU A 99 8.86 -11.28 12.48
C LEU A 99 7.88 -12.15 13.27
N ALA A 100 7.52 -13.34 12.79
CA ALA A 100 6.63 -14.27 13.45
C ALA A 100 7.18 -14.65 14.86
N LYS A 101 8.47 -15.00 14.92
CA LYS A 101 9.16 -15.31 16.18
C LYS A 101 9.18 -14.10 17.15
N LYS A 102 9.49 -12.91 16.63
CA LYS A 102 9.57 -11.67 17.43
C LYS A 102 8.23 -11.30 18.04
N ILE A 103 7.11 -11.52 17.33
CA ILE A 103 5.77 -11.09 17.75
C ILE A 103 5.01 -12.22 18.44
N GLY A 104 5.45 -13.48 18.31
CA GLY A 104 4.77 -14.65 18.88
C GLY A 104 3.54 -15.08 18.05
N LEU A 105 3.62 -14.97 16.72
CA LEU A 105 2.56 -15.34 15.79
C LEU A 105 2.98 -16.50 14.90
N THR A 106 2.00 -17.15 14.27
CA THR A 106 2.29 -18.11 13.20
C THR A 106 2.79 -17.38 11.96
N ARG A 107 3.62 -18.06 11.13
CA ARG A 107 4.07 -17.51 9.84
C ARG A 107 2.90 -17.12 8.95
N GLY A 108 1.85 -17.95 8.88
CA GLY A 108 0.66 -17.66 8.06
C GLY A 108 -0.04 -16.37 8.47
N THR A 109 -0.27 -16.18 9.78
CA THR A 109 -0.84 -14.93 10.31
C THR A 109 0.05 -13.74 9.98
N MET A 110 1.38 -13.91 10.14
CA MET A 110 2.35 -12.86 9.83
C MET A 110 2.29 -12.44 8.36
N VAL A 111 2.34 -13.40 7.44
CA VAL A 111 2.26 -13.14 5.99
C VAL A 111 0.97 -12.40 5.63
N HIS A 112 -0.17 -12.75 6.26
CA HIS A 112 -1.42 -12.05 6.04
C HIS A 112 -1.33 -10.54 6.38
N HIS A 113 -0.76 -10.19 7.54
CA HIS A 113 -0.57 -8.78 7.92
C HIS A 113 0.46 -8.06 7.04
N LEU A 114 1.55 -8.75 6.68
CA LEU A 114 2.58 -8.20 5.80
C LEU A 114 2.02 -7.90 4.40
N ASN A 115 1.17 -8.77 3.86
CA ASN A 115 0.53 -8.54 2.56
C ASN A 115 -0.38 -7.30 2.59
N LYS A 116 -1.14 -7.07 3.68
CA LYS A 116 -1.92 -5.84 3.85
C LYS A 116 -1.02 -4.59 3.85
N LEU A 117 0.13 -4.64 4.51
CA LEU A 117 1.09 -3.53 4.51
C LEU A 117 1.72 -3.27 3.13
N ILE A 118 1.94 -4.33 2.34
CA ILE A 118 2.42 -4.21 0.96
C ILE A 118 1.33 -3.61 0.07
N GLN A 119 0.10 -4.12 0.16
CA GLN A 119 -1.03 -3.62 -0.63
C GLN A 119 -1.29 -2.14 -0.42
N SER A 120 -1.14 -1.65 0.80
CA SER A 120 -1.26 -0.21 1.12
C SER A 120 -0.07 0.64 0.67
N GLY A 121 0.98 0.03 0.14
CA GLY A 121 2.19 0.73 -0.29
C GLY A 121 3.11 1.16 0.85
N LEU A 122 2.86 0.76 2.10
CA LEU A 122 3.73 1.09 3.23
C LEU A 122 4.95 0.20 3.34
N ALA A 123 4.84 -1.06 2.95
CA ALA A 123 5.93 -2.02 2.99
C ALA A 123 6.27 -2.56 1.59
N VAL A 124 7.46 -3.09 1.47
CA VAL A 124 7.93 -3.82 0.28
C VAL A 124 8.56 -5.14 0.72
N HIS A 125 8.51 -6.11 -0.19
CA HIS A 125 9.20 -7.39 -0.02
C HIS A 125 10.33 -7.46 -1.04
N ARG A 126 11.56 -7.53 -0.55
CA ARG A 126 12.77 -7.60 -1.37
C ARG A 126 13.70 -8.68 -0.82
N GLU A 127 14.18 -9.55 -1.69
CA GLU A 127 15.17 -10.59 -1.33
C GLU A 127 14.76 -11.41 -0.09
N GLY A 128 13.48 -11.79 0.01
CA GLY A 128 12.95 -12.56 1.13
C GLY A 128 12.75 -11.77 2.43
N ARG A 129 12.94 -10.44 2.41
CA ARG A 129 12.80 -9.57 3.56
C ARG A 129 11.71 -8.54 3.37
N TYR A 130 11.07 -8.18 4.45
CA TYR A 130 10.04 -7.14 4.53
C TYR A 130 10.64 -5.90 5.17
N GLU A 131 10.40 -4.76 4.56
CA GLU A 131 10.88 -3.47 5.03
C GLU A 131 9.88 -2.38 4.68
N LEU A 132 9.97 -1.21 5.32
CA LEU A 132 9.21 -0.06 4.87
C LEU A 132 9.70 0.39 3.50
N ARG A 133 8.79 0.91 2.68
CA ARG A 133 9.07 1.32 1.30
C ARG A 133 10.12 2.43 1.22
N GLY A 134 10.04 3.42 2.11
CA GLY A 134 10.99 4.54 2.18
C GLY A 134 12.04 4.36 3.26
N THR A 135 13.04 5.23 3.27
CA THR A 135 14.12 5.26 4.27
C THR A 135 13.68 5.80 5.65
N SER A 136 12.47 6.32 5.76
CA SER A 136 11.80 6.73 6.99
C SER A 136 10.29 6.59 6.84
N LEU A 137 9.54 6.58 7.95
CA LEU A 137 8.08 6.55 7.91
C LEU A 137 7.52 7.77 7.19
N GLN A 138 8.05 8.96 7.48
CA GLN A 138 7.67 10.20 6.77
C GLN A 138 7.87 10.07 5.26
N ARG A 139 9.02 9.54 4.84
CA ARG A 139 9.33 9.33 3.41
C ARG A 139 8.36 8.32 2.78
N THR A 140 8.07 7.22 3.49
CA THR A 140 7.10 6.22 3.06
C THR A 140 5.72 6.84 2.81
N VAL A 141 5.22 7.63 3.78
CA VAL A 141 3.92 8.33 3.65
C VAL A 141 3.93 9.33 2.48
N GLN A 142 5.02 10.05 2.29
CA GLN A 142 5.16 10.97 1.15
C GLN A 142 5.13 10.24 -0.21
N GLU A 143 5.69 9.04 -0.28
CA GLU A 143 5.66 8.23 -1.51
C GLU A 143 4.25 7.70 -1.78
N VAL A 144 3.55 7.20 -0.77
CA VAL A 144 2.14 6.80 -0.89
C VAL A 144 1.27 7.99 -1.31
N LYS A 145 1.46 9.17 -0.70
CA LYS A 145 0.75 10.39 -1.09
C LYS A 145 0.95 10.72 -2.57
N ARG A 146 2.18 10.60 -3.08
CA ARG A 146 2.47 10.85 -4.51
C ARG A 146 1.76 9.85 -5.43
N ASP A 147 1.71 8.57 -5.04
CA ASP A 147 0.99 7.57 -5.82
C ASP A 147 -0.51 7.86 -5.87
N ILE A 148 -1.11 8.21 -4.73
CA ILE A 148 -2.52 8.59 -4.64
C ILE A 148 -2.80 9.86 -5.47
N SER A 149 -1.95 10.89 -5.37
CA SER A 149 -2.09 12.13 -6.17
C SER A 149 -2.08 11.84 -7.66
N ARG A 150 -1.17 10.99 -8.12
CA ARG A 150 -1.13 10.57 -9.53
C ARG A 150 -2.41 9.85 -9.97
N ILE A 151 -3.00 9.03 -9.11
CA ILE A 151 -4.27 8.36 -9.39
C ILE A 151 -5.38 9.41 -9.56
N PHE A 152 -5.44 10.40 -8.66
CA PHE A 152 -6.39 11.49 -8.76
C PHE A 152 -6.23 12.33 -10.02
N GLU A 153 -4.99 12.66 -10.42
CA GLU A 153 -4.71 13.37 -11.68
C GLU A 153 -5.27 12.61 -12.89
N ASN A 154 -5.13 11.28 -12.92
CA ASN A 154 -5.71 10.45 -13.98
C ASN A 154 -7.25 10.46 -13.95
N ILE A 155 -7.84 10.37 -12.75
CA ILE A 155 -9.31 10.43 -12.58
C ILE A 155 -9.83 11.79 -13.04
N GLU A 156 -9.20 12.88 -12.64
CA GLU A 156 -9.55 14.25 -13.04
C GLU A 156 -9.47 14.45 -14.57
N HIS A 157 -8.43 13.88 -15.19
CA HIS A 157 -8.30 13.93 -16.64
C HIS A 157 -9.47 13.23 -17.35
N VAL A 158 -9.87 12.05 -16.89
CA VAL A 158 -11.01 11.32 -17.45
C VAL A 158 -12.32 12.05 -17.14
N ALA A 159 -12.50 12.56 -15.92
CA ALA A 159 -13.68 13.34 -15.54
C ALA A 159 -13.86 14.56 -16.45
N ARG A 160 -12.79 15.31 -16.72
CA ARG A 160 -12.83 16.46 -17.66
C ARG A 160 -13.27 16.03 -19.06
N SER A 161 -12.75 14.92 -19.57
CA SER A 161 -13.16 14.39 -20.89
C SER A 161 -14.65 14.02 -20.93
N ILE A 162 -15.19 13.50 -19.82
CA ILE A 162 -16.63 13.20 -19.67
C ILE A 162 -17.43 14.51 -19.67
N ASP A 163 -17.01 15.50 -18.91
CA ASP A 163 -17.68 16.80 -18.85
C ASP A 163 -17.72 17.49 -20.22
N GLU A 164 -16.60 17.48 -20.95
CA GLU A 164 -16.53 18.00 -22.31
C GLU A 164 -17.50 17.27 -23.25
N THR A 165 -17.58 15.94 -23.15
CA THR A 165 -18.50 15.12 -23.97
C THR A 165 -19.97 15.42 -23.68
N LEU A 166 -20.29 15.72 -22.43
CA LEU A 166 -21.64 16.04 -21.99
C LEU A 166 -21.98 17.53 -22.11
N GLY A 167 -21.04 18.37 -22.53
CA GLY A 167 -21.24 19.82 -22.63
C GLY A 167 -21.34 20.51 -21.26
N LEU A 168 -20.81 19.88 -20.22
CA LEU A 168 -20.74 20.45 -18.86
C LEU A 168 -19.52 21.36 -18.80
N THR A 169 -19.70 22.65 -19.01
CA THR A 169 -18.62 23.63 -18.81
C THR A 169 -18.55 24.02 -17.35
N TYR A 170 -17.34 24.07 -16.79
CA TYR A 170 -17.07 24.66 -15.50
C TYR A 170 -17.57 26.12 -15.51
N ARG A 171 -18.54 26.41 -14.68
CA ARG A 171 -18.98 27.78 -14.38
C ARG A 171 -18.28 28.30 -13.14
#